data_12b82cfc5e7ebaeb047ce506c560423c
#
_entry.id   12b82cfc5e7ebaeb047ce506c560423c
#
_cell.length_a   1.000
_cell.length_b   1.000
_cell.length_c   1.000
_cell.angle_alpha   90.00
_cell.angle_beta   90.00
_cell.angle_gamma   90.00
#
_symmetry.space_group_name_H-M   'P 1'
#
loop_
_entity.id
_entity.type
_entity.pdbx_description
1 polymer ?
#
loop_
_entity_poly.entity_id
_entity_poly.type
_entity_poly.pdbx_seq_one_letter_code
_entity_poly.pdbx_strand_id
1 'polypeptide(L)'
;MLGRGTTRVKAIACIVCVASIGCFWRSYAPRMRTHAEVMVSIARKAVDLVATGRFTAESMPELTYPLERADAFAQGARQRAGAEPPPSLAAFDELIARYRAFVDALDRSRREQRAAAAATLAEPLRAVEAAAAAVNEALRHEG
;
A
#
# COMPACT_ATOMS: atom_id res chain seq x y z
N MET A 1 -50.90 4.11 -19.25
CA MET A 1 -50.18 5.13 -18.44
C MET A 1 -49.33 4.50 -17.32
N LEU A 2 -48.54 3.51 -17.62
CA LEU A 2 -47.71 2.80 -16.62
C LEU A 2 -46.23 2.61 -17.08
N GLY A 3 -45.59 3.70 -17.53
CA GLY A 3 -44.23 3.57 -18.09
C GLY A 3 -43.22 4.67 -17.71
N ARG A 4 -43.57 5.67 -16.91
CA ARG A 4 -42.70 6.80 -16.66
C ARG A 4 -42.04 6.83 -15.24
N GLY A 5 -42.42 5.90 -14.35
CA GLY A 5 -41.89 5.89 -12.98
C GLY A 5 -40.58 5.11 -12.77
N THR A 6 -40.36 4.07 -13.56
CA THR A 6 -39.23 3.15 -13.36
C THR A 6 -37.89 3.67 -13.87
N THR A 7 -37.89 4.56 -14.86
CA THR A 7 -36.65 5.10 -15.45
C THR A 7 -36.01 6.15 -14.54
N ARG A 8 -36.82 6.95 -13.82
CA ARG A 8 -36.31 7.97 -12.88
C ARG A 8 -35.69 7.34 -11.61
N VAL A 9 -36.28 6.26 -11.11
CA VAL A 9 -35.78 5.56 -9.92
C VAL A 9 -34.41 4.89 -10.22
N LYS A 10 -34.25 4.29 -11.40
CA LYS A 10 -32.97 3.70 -11.82
C LYS A 10 -31.88 4.73 -12.00
N ALA A 11 -32.19 5.91 -12.55
CA ALA A 11 -31.23 7.00 -12.72
C ALA A 11 -30.76 7.58 -11.37
N ILE A 12 -31.66 7.75 -10.41
CA ILE A 12 -31.33 8.23 -9.07
C ILE A 12 -30.48 7.22 -8.32
N ALA A 13 -30.78 5.91 -8.42
CA ALA A 13 -29.98 4.86 -7.80
C ALA A 13 -28.54 4.82 -8.35
N CYS A 14 -28.37 4.99 -9.67
CA CYS A 14 -27.02 5.07 -10.28
C CYS A 14 -26.24 6.31 -9.83
N ILE A 15 -26.89 7.47 -9.72
CA ILE A 15 -26.24 8.71 -9.28
C ILE A 15 -25.80 8.61 -7.81
N VAL A 16 -26.61 8.02 -6.95
CA VAL A 16 -26.28 7.80 -5.54
C VAL A 16 -25.12 6.81 -5.40
N CYS A 17 -25.09 5.73 -6.20
CA CYS A 17 -23.98 4.78 -6.19
C CYS A 17 -22.65 5.44 -6.65
N VAL A 18 -22.67 6.22 -7.72
CA VAL A 18 -21.46 6.91 -8.23
C VAL A 18 -20.96 7.95 -7.22
N ALA A 19 -21.85 8.71 -6.60
CA ALA A 19 -21.49 9.67 -5.56
C ALA A 19 -20.92 8.99 -4.31
N SER A 20 -21.47 7.84 -3.90
CA SER A 20 -20.97 7.07 -2.77
C SER A 20 -19.59 6.49 -3.01
N ILE A 21 -19.31 5.99 -4.22
CA ILE A 21 -17.98 5.49 -4.63
C ILE A 21 -16.96 6.63 -4.63
N GLY A 22 -17.30 7.79 -5.18
CA GLY A 22 -16.40 8.95 -5.21
C GLY A 22 -16.04 9.48 -3.81
N CYS A 23 -17.02 9.55 -2.89
CA CYS A 23 -16.77 9.92 -1.49
C CYS A 23 -15.90 8.90 -0.76
N PHE A 24 -16.09 7.63 -1.03
CA PHE A 24 -15.30 6.54 -0.47
C PHE A 24 -13.82 6.66 -0.85
N TRP A 25 -13.51 6.84 -2.13
CA TRP A 25 -12.13 6.96 -2.60
C TRP A 25 -11.44 8.23 -2.09
N ARG A 26 -12.14 9.33 -1.93
CA ARG A 26 -11.61 10.55 -1.31
C ARG A 26 -11.13 10.34 0.13
N SER A 27 -11.77 9.44 0.88
CA SER A 27 -11.36 9.10 2.24
C SER A 27 -10.21 8.10 2.29
N TYR A 28 -10.02 7.29 1.24
CA TYR A 28 -8.97 6.28 1.15
C TYR A 28 -7.62 6.82 0.69
N ALA A 29 -7.59 7.79 -0.22
CA ALA A 29 -6.37 8.35 -0.76
C ALA A 29 -5.39 8.86 0.31
N PRO A 30 -5.81 9.67 1.32
CA PRO A 30 -4.91 10.09 2.38
C PRO A 30 -4.33 8.95 3.20
N ARG A 31 -5.14 7.93 3.48
CA ARG A 31 -4.70 6.74 4.23
C ARG A 31 -3.69 5.92 3.45
N MET A 32 -3.93 5.76 2.15
CA MET A 32 -3.02 5.04 1.25
C MET A 32 -1.66 5.72 1.18
N ARG A 33 -1.62 7.07 1.09
CA ARG A 33 -0.38 7.86 1.18
C ARG A 33 0.34 7.66 2.50
N THR A 34 -0.39 7.73 3.61
CA THR A 34 0.19 7.52 4.95
C THR A 34 0.82 6.14 5.07
N HIS A 35 0.15 5.08 4.61
CA HIS A 35 0.74 3.74 4.60
C HIS A 35 2.02 3.68 3.75
N ALA A 36 2.01 4.26 2.56
CA ALA A 36 3.17 4.29 1.67
C ALA A 36 4.35 5.03 2.32
N GLU A 37 4.13 6.19 2.91
CA GLU A 37 5.15 6.99 3.61
C GLU A 37 5.74 6.24 4.81
N VAL A 38 4.90 5.59 5.62
CA VAL A 38 5.34 4.79 6.77
C VAL A 38 6.20 3.61 6.32
N MET A 39 5.79 2.88 5.28
CA MET A 39 6.55 1.74 4.77
C MET A 39 7.93 2.16 4.25
N VAL A 40 8.03 3.26 3.50
CA VAL A 40 9.31 3.80 3.03
C VAL A 40 10.18 4.25 4.20
N SER A 41 9.63 4.98 5.14
CA SER A 41 10.36 5.49 6.32
C SER A 41 10.94 4.35 7.15
N ILE A 42 10.14 3.32 7.41
CA ILE A 42 10.59 2.16 8.20
C ILE A 42 11.60 1.32 7.43
N ALA A 43 11.44 1.13 6.12
CA ALA A 43 12.42 0.43 5.32
C ALA A 43 13.79 1.14 5.31
N ARG A 44 13.81 2.46 5.18
CA ARG A 44 15.05 3.27 5.27
C ARG A 44 15.70 3.15 6.65
N LYS A 45 14.91 3.30 7.73
CA LYS A 45 15.40 3.12 9.09
C LYS A 45 16.02 1.74 9.31
N ALA A 46 15.40 0.69 8.77
CA ALA A 46 15.90 -0.67 8.87
C ALA A 46 17.26 -0.84 8.17
N VAL A 47 17.44 -0.26 6.99
CA VAL A 47 18.74 -0.27 6.29
C VAL A 47 19.81 0.45 7.11
N ASP A 48 19.49 1.60 7.71
CA ASP A 48 20.42 2.34 8.58
C ASP A 48 20.80 1.54 9.83
N LEU A 49 19.85 0.84 10.43
CA LEU A 49 20.12 -0.04 11.58
C LEU A 49 21.03 -1.22 11.20
N VAL A 50 20.82 -1.80 10.01
CA VAL A 50 21.70 -2.85 9.48
C VAL A 50 23.10 -2.31 9.19
N ALA A 51 23.21 -1.17 8.55
CA ALA A 51 24.50 -0.52 8.24
C ALA A 51 25.31 -0.18 9.48
N THR A 52 24.65 0.14 10.59
CA THR A 52 25.28 0.46 11.89
C THR A 52 25.40 -0.74 12.83
N GLY A 53 25.03 -1.94 12.40
CA GLY A 53 25.09 -3.16 13.21
C GLY A 53 24.11 -3.18 14.39
N ARG A 54 23.08 -2.33 14.37
CA ARG A 54 22.08 -2.21 15.45
C ARG A 54 20.75 -2.92 15.15
N PHE A 55 20.64 -3.57 14.01
CA PHE A 55 19.44 -4.33 13.67
C PHE A 55 19.44 -5.68 14.39
N THR A 56 18.41 -5.95 15.19
CA THR A 56 18.26 -7.17 15.98
C THR A 56 16.95 -7.89 15.65
N ALA A 57 16.78 -9.12 16.14
CA ALA A 57 15.51 -9.86 16.01
C ALA A 57 14.34 -9.10 16.64
N GLU A 58 14.59 -8.30 17.68
CA GLU A 58 13.59 -7.47 18.36
C GLU A 58 13.11 -6.29 17.48
N SER A 59 13.88 -5.94 16.42
CA SER A 59 13.50 -4.91 15.47
C SER A 59 12.48 -5.42 14.42
N MET A 60 12.33 -6.73 14.25
CA MET A 60 11.45 -7.32 13.25
C MET A 60 9.97 -6.91 13.39
N PRO A 61 9.37 -6.86 14.57
CA PRO A 61 7.97 -6.43 14.73
C PRO A 61 7.69 -5.01 14.21
N GLU A 62 8.66 -4.08 14.31
CA GLU A 62 8.52 -2.74 13.74
C GLU A 62 8.39 -2.76 12.22
N LEU A 63 9.00 -3.74 11.55
CA LEU A 63 8.92 -3.93 10.10
C LEU A 63 7.64 -4.63 9.64
N THR A 64 7.20 -5.63 10.38
CA THR A 64 6.05 -6.46 10.02
C THR A 64 4.73 -5.75 10.30
N TYR A 65 4.67 -4.92 11.33
CA TYR A 65 3.46 -4.20 11.72
C TYR A 65 2.88 -3.29 10.59
N PRO A 66 3.67 -2.46 9.90
CA PRO A 66 3.17 -1.69 8.76
C PRO A 66 2.62 -2.56 7.63
N LEU A 67 3.24 -3.71 7.39
CA LEU A 67 2.79 -4.68 6.39
C LEU A 67 1.41 -5.24 6.73
N GLU A 68 1.21 -5.70 7.95
CA GLU A 68 -0.08 -6.21 8.42
C GLU A 68 -1.18 -5.16 8.32
N ARG A 69 -0.87 -3.91 8.68
CA ARG A 69 -1.80 -2.79 8.59
C ARG A 69 -2.16 -2.45 7.14
N ALA A 70 -1.17 -2.46 6.25
CA ALA A 70 -1.38 -2.21 4.83
C ALA A 70 -2.18 -3.32 4.16
N ASP A 71 -1.91 -4.59 4.48
CA ASP A 71 -2.68 -5.74 4.00
C ASP A 71 -4.15 -5.65 4.41
N ALA A 72 -4.42 -5.37 5.68
CA ALA A 72 -5.79 -5.22 6.19
C ALA A 72 -6.52 -4.04 5.51
N PHE A 73 -5.83 -2.93 5.30
CA PHE A 73 -6.37 -1.77 4.59
C PHE A 73 -6.70 -2.11 3.12
N ALA A 74 -5.77 -2.76 2.41
CA ALA A 74 -5.97 -3.15 1.01
C ALA A 74 -7.13 -4.15 0.85
N GLN A 75 -7.26 -5.09 1.78
CA GLN A 75 -8.38 -6.04 1.82
C GLN A 75 -9.72 -5.33 1.97
N GLY A 76 -9.82 -4.41 2.93
CA GLY A 76 -11.03 -3.61 3.13
C GLY A 76 -11.36 -2.73 1.93
N ALA A 77 -10.35 -2.15 1.28
CA ALA A 77 -10.51 -1.35 0.08
C ALA A 77 -11.03 -2.18 -1.10
N ARG A 78 -10.49 -3.39 -1.33
CA ARG A 78 -10.96 -4.30 -2.40
C ARG A 78 -12.41 -4.73 -2.20
N GLN A 79 -12.80 -5.07 -0.98
CA GLN A 79 -14.18 -5.47 -0.68
C GLN A 79 -15.20 -4.37 -1.02
N ARG A 80 -14.80 -3.12 -0.90
CA ARG A 80 -15.66 -1.96 -1.15
C ARG A 80 -15.55 -1.41 -2.58
N ALA A 81 -14.45 -1.67 -3.28
CA ALA A 81 -14.22 -1.21 -4.65
C ALA A 81 -15.10 -1.92 -5.69
N GLY A 82 -15.58 -3.13 -5.40
CA GLY A 82 -16.34 -3.93 -6.34
C GLY A 82 -15.50 -4.52 -7.48
N ALA A 83 -16.10 -4.68 -8.67
CA ALA A 83 -15.48 -5.40 -9.78
C ALA A 83 -14.35 -4.62 -10.49
N GLU A 84 -14.31 -3.30 -10.38
CA GLU A 84 -13.31 -2.44 -11.04
C GLU A 84 -12.57 -1.59 -10.00
N PRO A 85 -11.50 -2.13 -9.37
CA PRO A 85 -10.69 -1.35 -8.44
C PRO A 85 -9.92 -0.25 -9.20
N PRO A 86 -9.70 0.92 -8.57
CA PRO A 86 -8.94 2.00 -9.18
C PRO A 86 -7.45 1.63 -9.34
N PRO A 87 -6.73 2.27 -10.27
CA PRO A 87 -5.31 2.03 -10.50
C PRO A 87 -4.44 2.22 -9.25
N SER A 88 -4.79 3.14 -8.35
CA SER A 88 -4.08 3.35 -7.08
C SER A 88 -4.09 2.12 -6.19
N LEU A 89 -5.17 1.34 -6.19
CA LEU A 89 -5.22 0.11 -5.40
C LEU A 89 -4.28 -0.97 -5.96
N ALA A 90 -4.17 -1.09 -7.28
CA ALA A 90 -3.21 -1.99 -7.91
C ALA A 90 -1.76 -1.56 -7.61
N ALA A 91 -1.47 -0.26 -7.67
CA ALA A 91 -0.17 0.30 -7.29
C ALA A 91 0.15 0.05 -5.80
N PHE A 92 -0.86 0.15 -4.93
CA PHE A 92 -0.71 -0.12 -3.50
C PHE A 92 -0.46 -1.61 -3.22
N ASP A 93 -1.11 -2.51 -3.94
CA ASP A 93 -0.84 -3.95 -3.86
C ASP A 93 0.59 -4.28 -4.27
N GLU A 94 1.11 -3.63 -5.30
CA GLU A 94 2.52 -3.76 -5.71
C GLU A 94 3.46 -3.24 -4.63
N LEU A 95 3.16 -2.11 -3.99
CA LEU A 95 3.93 -1.60 -2.86
C LEU A 95 3.99 -2.62 -1.71
N ILE A 96 2.86 -3.22 -1.35
CA ILE A 96 2.79 -4.27 -0.32
C ILE A 96 3.69 -5.44 -0.70
N ALA A 97 3.64 -5.90 -1.95
CA ALA A 97 4.46 -7.00 -2.44
C ALA A 97 5.97 -6.67 -2.38
N ARG A 98 6.37 -5.45 -2.78
CA ARG A 98 7.77 -5.00 -2.72
C ARG A 98 8.26 -4.84 -1.28
N TYR A 99 7.43 -4.31 -0.40
CA TYR A 99 7.78 -4.20 1.02
C TYR A 99 7.91 -5.58 1.68
N ARG A 100 7.04 -6.52 1.36
CA ARG A 100 7.15 -7.91 1.84
C ARG A 100 8.47 -8.55 1.38
N ALA A 101 8.83 -8.39 0.11
CA ALA A 101 10.10 -8.87 -0.42
C ALA A 101 11.31 -8.22 0.28
N PHE A 102 11.21 -6.93 0.62
CA PHE A 102 12.22 -6.23 1.42
C PHE A 102 12.37 -6.83 2.82
N VAL A 103 11.28 -7.08 3.53
CA VAL A 103 11.28 -7.70 4.87
C VAL A 103 11.89 -9.10 4.81
N ASP A 104 11.53 -9.90 3.81
CA ASP A 104 12.08 -11.26 3.61
C ASP A 104 13.58 -11.23 3.31
N ALA A 105 14.04 -10.29 2.47
CA ALA A 105 15.47 -10.12 2.17
C ALA A 105 16.26 -9.72 3.43
N LEU A 106 15.69 -8.84 4.25
CA LEU A 106 16.31 -8.40 5.50
C LEU A 106 16.37 -9.53 6.53
N ASP A 107 15.30 -10.30 6.71
CA ASP A 107 15.30 -11.44 7.64
C ASP A 107 16.29 -12.53 7.20
N ARG A 108 16.40 -12.80 5.90
CA ARG A 108 17.37 -13.70 5.34
C ARG A 108 18.80 -13.22 5.60
N SER A 109 19.11 -11.96 5.32
CA SER A 109 20.42 -11.36 5.59
C SER A 109 20.80 -11.45 7.06
N ARG A 110 19.85 -11.22 7.95
CA ARG A 110 20.04 -11.36 9.40
C ARG A 110 20.39 -12.78 9.80
N ARG A 111 19.67 -13.78 9.29
CA ARG A 111 19.92 -15.22 9.60
C ARG A 111 21.25 -15.70 9.07
N GLU A 112 21.68 -15.20 7.93
CA GLU A 112 22.93 -15.58 7.29
C GLU A 112 24.15 -14.84 7.85
N GLN A 113 23.99 -13.93 8.81
CA GLN A 113 25.03 -13.13 9.46
C GLN A 113 25.98 -12.44 8.47
N ARG A 114 25.47 -11.97 7.33
CA ARG A 114 26.30 -11.36 6.29
C ARG A 114 26.59 -9.90 6.60
N ALA A 115 27.88 -9.59 6.73
CA ALA A 115 28.37 -8.21 6.91
C ALA A 115 28.02 -7.27 5.72
N ALA A 116 27.72 -7.83 4.56
CA ALA A 116 27.31 -7.10 3.34
C ALA A 116 25.80 -6.82 3.26
N ALA A 117 25.05 -7.03 4.33
CA ALA A 117 23.59 -6.95 4.33
C ALA A 117 23.04 -5.59 3.85
N ALA A 118 23.67 -4.48 4.21
CA ALA A 118 23.22 -3.15 3.79
C ALA A 118 23.29 -2.97 2.26
N ALA A 119 24.34 -3.46 1.62
CA ALA A 119 24.49 -3.40 0.16
C ALA A 119 23.46 -4.28 -0.56
N THR A 120 23.14 -5.45 0.00
CA THR A 120 22.13 -6.37 -0.57
C THR A 120 20.71 -5.85 -0.41
N LEU A 121 20.47 -4.94 0.52
CA LEU A 121 19.16 -4.31 0.75
C LEU A 121 18.93 -3.06 -0.10
N ALA A 122 19.94 -2.53 -0.77
CA ALA A 122 19.81 -1.32 -1.60
C ALA A 122 18.80 -1.49 -2.74
N GLU A 123 18.80 -2.61 -3.43
CA GLU A 123 17.86 -2.90 -4.51
C GLU A 123 16.42 -3.11 -4.00
N PRO A 124 16.17 -3.97 -2.99
CA PRO A 124 14.85 -4.07 -2.37
C PRO A 124 14.32 -2.75 -1.83
N LEU A 125 15.14 -1.90 -1.24
CA LEU A 125 14.74 -0.58 -0.77
C LEU A 125 14.30 0.32 -1.92
N ARG A 126 15.09 0.39 -3.01
CA ARG A 126 14.72 1.16 -4.21
C ARG A 126 13.40 0.69 -4.82
N ALA A 127 13.14 -0.62 -4.80
CA ALA A 127 11.87 -1.18 -5.26
C ALA A 127 10.68 -0.70 -4.42
N VAL A 128 10.83 -0.64 -3.10
CA VAL A 128 9.81 -0.09 -2.19
C VAL A 128 9.58 1.41 -2.46
N GLU A 129 10.64 2.19 -2.60
CA GLU A 129 10.56 3.63 -2.89
C GLU A 129 9.87 3.90 -4.25
N ALA A 130 10.23 3.15 -5.28
CA ALA A 130 9.61 3.27 -6.60
C ALA A 130 8.13 2.89 -6.58
N ALA A 131 7.76 1.83 -5.87
CA ALA A 131 6.37 1.41 -5.72
C ALA A 131 5.54 2.45 -4.93
N ALA A 132 6.11 3.05 -3.89
CA ALA A 132 5.45 4.14 -3.15
C ALA A 132 5.24 5.39 -4.02
N ALA A 133 6.21 5.72 -4.87
CA ALA A 133 6.08 6.81 -5.84
C ALA A 133 4.96 6.53 -6.84
N ALA A 134 4.82 5.28 -7.31
CA ALA A 134 3.74 4.86 -8.20
C ALA A 134 2.36 5.00 -7.56
N VAL A 135 2.22 4.69 -6.26
CA VAL A 135 0.98 4.93 -5.51
C VAL A 135 0.61 6.42 -5.53
N ASN A 136 1.57 7.29 -5.20
CA ASN A 136 1.34 8.73 -5.18
C ASN A 136 0.99 9.29 -6.56
N GLU A 137 1.59 8.76 -7.62
CA GLU A 137 1.29 9.13 -8.99
C GLU A 137 -0.13 8.72 -9.38
N ALA A 138 -0.52 7.48 -9.11
CA ALA A 138 -1.87 6.99 -9.38
C ALA A 138 -2.93 7.82 -8.64
N LEU A 139 -2.69 8.15 -7.36
CA LEU A 139 -3.59 8.99 -6.57
C LEU A 139 -3.71 10.43 -7.10
N ARG A 140 -2.66 10.97 -7.73
CA ARG A 140 -2.73 12.29 -8.38
C ARG A 140 -3.64 12.28 -9.62
N HIS A 141 -3.65 11.21 -10.37
CA HIS A 141 -4.49 11.06 -11.56
C HIS A 141 -5.96 10.75 -11.25
N GLU A 142 -6.27 10.23 -10.08
CA GLU A 142 -7.63 9.92 -9.63
C GLU A 142 -8.33 11.11 -8.92
N GLY A 143 -7.58 12.10 -8.53
CA GLY A 143 -8.08 13.33 -7.88
C GLY A 143 -8.43 14.39 -8.86
#